data_ad882937e6f63aca2fb42d7ed73c9878
#
_entry.id   ad882937e6f63aca2fb42d7ed73c9878
#
_cell.length_a   1.000
_cell.length_b   1.000
_cell.length_c   1.000
_cell.angle_alpha   90.00
_cell.angle_beta   90.00
_cell.angle_gamma   90.00
#
_symmetry.space_group_name_H-M   'P 1'
#
loop_
_entity.id
_entity.type
_entity.pdbx_description
1 polymer ?
#
loop_
_entity_poly.entity_id
_entity_poly.type
_entity_poly.pdbx_seq_one_letter_code
_entity_poly.pdbx_strand_id
1 'polypeptide(L)'
;MASHFPLRATWEAVILAAAVPVLAVNPAYAPGISLSFGGASLSIETGDMAMLAVALATLAVARREGWAPLRHAGMVLVPAGLLVLSVILATLLGPQLTEGYPLAAKIVSAAKFLEYAVLVVAVPVIVRGAADAKAVAASVVATGVAATGWATLQLVGFLPNFDNVPAGRRMPAFAGYHDFAILSGLTLAVAVGAVALGHPRSSRPFVWLAASAGVVGIVIAGALSAVLALLLGIAFAIGVMFVRKVATGARVAALVAIAVIVLTGSGIMRSGDAADFIGFLDPSSETTQTGVETYSQRTVLSYIGLRIFLDHPFGGVGWQASELPVNVEPFLADVRRRFPDVTEEALPAAAHPWGVQNAYIQAAADMGVAGLVFIVWLALAAIIRSGRATLSRQATVALALPVTVASLVCVFEWAALGLVAGGPATALIWFTFGSAVAVGGAKSFERPAAASTATSPVSP
;
A
#
# COMPACT_ATOMS: atom_id res chain seq x y z
N MET A 1 -9.91 -41.74 11.02
CA MET A 1 -9.35 -41.36 9.70
C MET A 1 -9.98 -40.06 9.26
N ALA A 2 -9.34 -38.92 9.52
CA ALA A 2 -9.81 -37.63 9.03
C ALA A 2 -9.48 -37.52 7.53
N SER A 3 -10.51 -37.48 6.70
CA SER A 3 -10.38 -37.28 5.27
C SER A 3 -9.68 -35.94 5.00
N HIS A 4 -8.41 -35.98 4.59
CA HIS A 4 -7.69 -34.84 4.05
C HIS A 4 -8.27 -34.50 2.66
N PHE A 5 -9.45 -33.88 2.62
CA PHE A 5 -9.82 -33.15 1.44
C PHE A 5 -8.91 -31.92 1.39
N PRO A 6 -8.10 -31.74 0.33
CA PRO A 6 -7.39 -30.49 0.13
C PRO A 6 -8.46 -29.40 -0.01
N LEU A 7 -8.52 -28.47 0.95
CA LEU A 7 -9.38 -27.31 0.88
C LEU A 7 -8.94 -26.51 -0.37
N ARG A 8 -9.72 -26.60 -1.44
CA ARG A 8 -9.49 -25.83 -2.66
C ARG A 8 -9.96 -24.40 -2.44
N ALA A 9 -9.21 -23.45 -2.93
CA ALA A 9 -9.62 -22.06 -2.97
C ALA A 9 -10.88 -21.93 -3.83
N THR A 10 -11.73 -20.96 -3.49
CA THR A 10 -12.92 -20.63 -4.26
C THR A 10 -12.49 -19.97 -5.58
N TRP A 11 -13.33 -20.07 -6.63
CA TRP A 11 -12.99 -19.45 -7.93
C TRP A 11 -12.89 -17.93 -7.83
N GLU A 12 -13.67 -17.30 -6.93
CA GLU A 12 -13.60 -15.87 -6.67
C GLU A 12 -12.26 -15.47 -6.02
N ALA A 13 -11.76 -16.31 -5.11
CA ALA A 13 -10.43 -16.10 -4.54
C ALA A 13 -9.32 -16.30 -5.58
N VAL A 14 -9.53 -17.17 -6.55
CA VAL A 14 -8.61 -17.33 -7.70
C VAL A 14 -8.62 -16.09 -8.58
N ILE A 15 -9.80 -15.49 -8.84
CA ILE A 15 -9.89 -14.19 -9.56
C ILE A 15 -9.14 -13.09 -8.82
N LEU A 16 -9.38 -12.96 -7.50
CA LEU A 16 -8.67 -11.97 -6.69
C LEU A 16 -7.15 -12.22 -6.70
N ALA A 17 -6.72 -13.47 -6.58
CA ALA A 17 -5.32 -13.83 -6.66
C ALA A 17 -4.71 -13.51 -8.04
N ALA A 18 -5.43 -13.78 -9.13
CA ALA A 18 -5.00 -13.46 -10.49
C ALA A 18 -4.97 -11.93 -10.77
N ALA A 19 -5.80 -11.15 -10.07
CA ALA A 19 -5.78 -9.70 -10.17
C ALA A 19 -4.52 -9.07 -9.56
N VAL A 20 -3.94 -9.66 -8.50
CA VAL A 20 -2.76 -9.11 -7.80
C VAL A 20 -1.59 -8.78 -8.74
N PRO A 21 -1.09 -9.70 -9.59
CA PRO A 21 0.01 -9.38 -10.50
C PRO A 21 -0.36 -8.30 -11.53
N VAL A 22 -1.61 -8.27 -11.99
CA VAL A 22 -2.08 -7.27 -12.96
C VAL A 22 -2.14 -5.89 -12.33
N LEU A 23 -2.65 -5.79 -11.10
CA LEU A 23 -2.75 -4.55 -10.33
C LEU A 23 -1.37 -4.02 -9.86
N ALA A 24 -0.35 -4.87 -9.88
CA ALA A 24 1.02 -4.49 -9.52
C ALA A 24 1.84 -3.94 -10.69
N VAL A 25 1.30 -3.92 -11.92
CA VAL A 25 2.01 -3.41 -13.11
C VAL A 25 1.75 -1.92 -13.26
N ASN A 26 2.84 -1.15 -13.42
CA ASN A 26 2.76 0.29 -13.70
C ASN A 26 2.10 0.54 -15.06
N PRO A 27 1.25 1.57 -15.19
CA PRO A 27 0.64 1.99 -16.46
C PRO A 27 1.63 2.10 -17.63
N ALA A 28 2.89 2.48 -17.38
CA ALA A 28 3.93 2.56 -18.41
C ALA A 28 4.23 1.20 -19.10
N TYR A 29 3.93 0.09 -18.44
CA TYR A 29 4.08 -1.26 -18.99
C TYR A 29 2.75 -1.95 -19.26
N ALA A 30 1.64 -1.39 -18.77
CA ALA A 30 0.33 -1.98 -18.92
C ALA A 30 -0.25 -1.68 -20.32
N PRO A 31 -0.76 -2.67 -21.06
CA PRO A 31 -1.54 -2.40 -22.26
C PRO A 31 -2.81 -1.60 -21.88
N GLY A 32 -3.08 -0.54 -22.64
CA GLY A 32 -4.23 0.32 -22.39
C GLY A 32 -4.74 0.99 -23.65
N ILE A 33 -5.97 1.49 -23.58
CA ILE A 33 -6.63 2.28 -24.62
C ILE A 33 -6.93 3.65 -24.02
N SER A 34 -6.44 4.70 -24.67
CA SER A 34 -6.72 6.08 -24.26
C SER A 34 -7.93 6.62 -25.01
N LEU A 35 -8.93 7.11 -24.28
CA LEU A 35 -10.11 7.77 -24.80
C LEU A 35 -10.10 9.24 -24.36
N SER A 36 -10.41 10.17 -25.27
CA SER A 36 -10.57 11.59 -24.92
C SER A 36 -12.03 11.85 -24.53
N PHE A 37 -12.24 12.47 -23.37
CA PHE A 37 -13.56 12.85 -22.89
C PHE A 37 -13.51 14.24 -22.25
N GLY A 38 -14.27 15.19 -22.78
CA GLY A 38 -14.39 16.53 -22.21
C GLY A 38 -13.06 17.29 -22.01
N GLY A 39 -12.05 17.05 -22.87
CA GLY A 39 -10.71 17.61 -22.73
C GLY A 39 -9.80 16.84 -21.77
N ALA A 40 -10.28 15.78 -21.13
CA ALA A 40 -9.48 14.84 -20.32
C ALA A 40 -9.19 13.57 -21.12
N SER A 41 -8.05 12.91 -20.83
CA SER A 41 -7.76 11.56 -21.33
C SER A 41 -8.15 10.54 -20.27
N LEU A 42 -9.01 9.60 -20.65
CA LEU A 42 -9.34 8.42 -19.86
C LEU A 42 -8.51 7.24 -20.42
N SER A 43 -7.59 6.71 -19.63
CA SER A 43 -6.90 5.46 -19.96
C SER A 43 -7.65 4.29 -19.34
N ILE A 44 -8.04 3.32 -20.18
CA ILE A 44 -8.56 2.02 -19.73
C ILE A 44 -7.42 1.02 -19.87
N GLU A 45 -6.98 0.47 -18.76
CA GLU A 45 -5.82 -0.40 -18.66
C GLU A 45 -6.23 -1.82 -18.24
N THR A 46 -5.28 -2.75 -18.33
CA THR A 46 -5.51 -4.12 -17.83
C THR A 46 -5.87 -4.16 -16.36
N GLY A 47 -5.39 -3.19 -15.56
CA GLY A 47 -5.76 -3.01 -14.15
C GLY A 47 -7.27 -2.81 -13.95
N ASP A 48 -7.90 -1.97 -14.80
CA ASP A 48 -9.34 -1.70 -14.74
C ASP A 48 -10.17 -2.97 -15.03
N MET A 49 -9.71 -3.78 -16.00
CA MET A 49 -10.35 -5.05 -16.30
C MET A 49 -10.23 -6.04 -15.14
N ALA A 50 -9.09 -6.07 -14.47
CA ALA A 50 -8.91 -6.88 -13.27
C ALA A 50 -9.81 -6.40 -12.13
N MET A 51 -9.94 -5.09 -11.92
CA MET A 51 -10.86 -4.52 -10.92
C MET A 51 -12.32 -4.81 -11.24
N LEU A 52 -12.72 -4.72 -12.51
CA LEU A 52 -14.06 -5.12 -12.94
C LEU A 52 -14.35 -6.60 -12.61
N ALA A 53 -13.41 -7.49 -12.91
CA ALA A 53 -13.55 -8.92 -12.59
C ALA A 53 -13.67 -9.16 -11.08
N VAL A 54 -12.87 -8.47 -10.26
CA VAL A 54 -12.95 -8.52 -8.79
C VAL A 54 -14.28 -7.98 -8.29
N ALA A 55 -14.79 -6.86 -8.83
CA ALA A 55 -16.08 -6.30 -8.47
C ALA A 55 -17.24 -7.26 -8.81
N LEU A 56 -17.22 -7.87 -9.99
CA LEU A 56 -18.22 -8.86 -10.40
C LEU A 56 -18.18 -10.12 -9.51
N ALA A 57 -16.99 -10.62 -9.18
CA ALA A 57 -16.82 -11.73 -8.26
C ALA A 57 -17.36 -11.37 -6.86
N THR A 58 -17.09 -10.17 -6.37
CA THR A 58 -17.63 -9.65 -5.10
C THR A 58 -19.14 -9.63 -5.09
N LEU A 59 -19.76 -9.10 -6.15
CA LEU A 59 -21.22 -9.06 -6.29
C LEU A 59 -21.84 -10.47 -6.37
N ALA A 60 -21.18 -11.40 -7.08
CA ALA A 60 -21.61 -12.79 -7.16
C ALA A 60 -21.63 -13.46 -5.78
N VAL A 61 -20.59 -13.25 -4.98
CA VAL A 61 -20.54 -13.74 -3.59
C VAL A 61 -21.61 -13.08 -2.74
N ALA A 62 -21.72 -11.75 -2.79
CA ALA A 62 -22.67 -10.99 -1.99
C ALA A 62 -24.13 -11.37 -2.29
N ARG A 63 -24.46 -11.68 -3.56
CA ARG A 63 -25.78 -12.17 -3.94
C ARG A 63 -26.10 -13.55 -3.39
N ARG A 64 -25.10 -14.45 -3.30
CA ARG A 64 -25.30 -15.82 -2.82
C ARG A 64 -25.28 -15.93 -1.29
N GLU A 65 -24.41 -15.17 -0.62
CA GLU A 65 -24.10 -15.36 0.79
C GLU A 65 -24.36 -14.10 1.63
N GLY A 66 -24.75 -12.99 0.97
CA GLY A 66 -25.00 -11.71 1.61
C GLY A 66 -23.72 -10.98 2.03
N TRP A 67 -23.91 -9.85 2.70
CA TRP A 67 -22.83 -8.95 3.18
C TRP A 67 -22.41 -9.25 4.62
N ALA A 68 -22.65 -10.47 5.12
CA ALA A 68 -22.34 -10.86 6.49
C ALA A 68 -20.88 -10.60 6.92
N PRO A 69 -19.85 -10.80 6.05
CA PRO A 69 -18.45 -10.52 6.41
C PRO A 69 -18.21 -9.06 6.81
N LEU A 70 -19.04 -8.12 6.35
CA LEU A 70 -18.87 -6.69 6.60
C LEU A 70 -19.55 -6.19 7.87
N ARG A 71 -20.40 -7.00 8.53
CA ARG A 71 -21.20 -6.56 9.71
C ARG A 71 -20.36 -5.99 10.85
N HIS A 72 -19.13 -6.46 11.03
CA HIS A 72 -18.22 -6.01 12.08
C HIS A 72 -17.01 -5.24 11.53
N ALA A 73 -17.11 -4.75 10.30
CA ALA A 73 -16.03 -4.06 9.61
C ALA A 73 -16.06 -2.53 9.79
N GLY A 74 -17.04 -1.98 10.50
CA GLY A 74 -17.27 -0.53 10.60
C GLY A 74 -16.02 0.26 11.02
N MET A 75 -15.16 -0.31 11.85
CA MET A 75 -13.93 0.35 12.28
C MET A 75 -13.05 0.80 11.09
N VAL A 76 -12.99 0.04 9.99
CA VAL A 76 -12.22 0.35 8.78
C VAL A 76 -13.12 0.92 7.68
N LEU A 77 -14.32 0.37 7.49
CA LEU A 77 -15.22 0.77 6.42
C LEU A 77 -15.79 2.17 6.60
N VAL A 78 -16.01 2.62 7.85
CA VAL A 78 -16.53 3.97 8.09
C VAL A 78 -15.50 5.02 7.65
N PRO A 79 -14.25 5.04 8.15
CA PRO A 79 -13.29 6.02 7.70
C PRO A 79 -12.94 5.87 6.21
N ALA A 80 -12.95 4.65 5.64
CA ALA A 80 -12.78 4.44 4.21
C ALA A 80 -13.91 5.10 3.39
N GLY A 81 -15.17 4.89 3.79
CA GLY A 81 -16.32 5.52 3.15
C GLY A 81 -16.33 7.04 3.28
N LEU A 82 -15.92 7.56 4.45
CA LEU A 82 -15.81 9.00 4.67
C LEU A 82 -14.68 9.63 3.85
N LEU A 83 -13.54 8.94 3.70
CA LEU A 83 -12.45 9.40 2.83
C LEU A 83 -12.91 9.42 1.36
N VAL A 84 -13.57 8.35 0.89
CA VAL A 84 -14.15 8.28 -0.47
C VAL A 84 -15.16 9.42 -0.68
N LEU A 85 -16.05 9.66 0.29
CA LEU A 85 -17.01 10.77 0.23
C LEU A 85 -16.30 12.13 0.17
N SER A 86 -15.22 12.31 0.94
CA SER A 86 -14.42 13.54 0.90
C SER A 86 -13.77 13.76 -0.45
N VAL A 87 -13.24 12.71 -1.10
CA VAL A 87 -12.70 12.79 -2.47
C VAL A 87 -13.80 13.21 -3.47
N ILE A 88 -14.99 12.62 -3.39
CA ILE A 88 -16.12 12.98 -4.25
C ILE A 88 -16.51 14.46 -4.04
N LEU A 89 -16.70 14.88 -2.79
CA LEU A 89 -17.07 16.25 -2.47
C LEU A 89 -16.00 17.25 -2.90
N ALA A 90 -14.71 16.98 -2.61
CA ALA A 90 -13.61 17.84 -3.02
C ALA A 90 -13.48 17.94 -4.55
N THR A 91 -13.81 16.87 -5.28
CA THR A 91 -13.84 16.91 -6.74
C THR A 91 -14.99 17.78 -7.26
N LEU A 92 -16.22 17.61 -6.73
CA LEU A 92 -17.38 18.34 -7.19
C LEU A 92 -17.37 19.81 -6.79
N LEU A 93 -16.81 20.13 -5.63
CA LEU A 93 -16.66 21.52 -5.13
C LEU A 93 -15.39 22.20 -5.68
N GLY A 94 -14.47 21.48 -6.28
CA GLY A 94 -13.21 21.98 -6.80
C GLY A 94 -13.34 23.25 -7.65
N PRO A 95 -14.30 23.38 -8.60
CA PRO A 95 -14.49 24.60 -9.38
C PRO A 95 -14.90 25.83 -8.56
N GLN A 96 -15.43 25.65 -7.34
CA GLN A 96 -15.80 26.73 -6.43
C GLN A 96 -14.64 27.10 -5.48
N LEU A 97 -13.71 26.17 -5.28
CA LEU A 97 -12.58 26.32 -4.35
C LEU A 97 -11.32 26.82 -5.06
N THR A 98 -11.14 26.46 -6.34
CA THR A 98 -9.91 26.75 -7.10
C THR A 98 -10.27 27.27 -8.50
N GLU A 99 -9.74 28.42 -8.85
CA GLU A 99 -9.89 28.99 -10.18
C GLU A 99 -9.21 28.12 -11.24
N GLY A 100 -9.87 27.92 -12.39
CA GLY A 100 -9.33 27.10 -13.46
C GLY A 100 -9.27 25.58 -13.15
N TYR A 101 -10.01 25.10 -12.13
CA TYR A 101 -10.02 23.69 -11.75
C TYR A 101 -10.47 22.79 -12.92
N PRO A 102 -9.63 21.82 -13.35
CA PRO A 102 -9.92 20.97 -14.51
C PRO A 102 -10.86 19.82 -14.14
N LEU A 103 -12.14 20.13 -13.91
CA LEU A 103 -13.14 19.22 -13.35
C LEU A 103 -13.19 17.87 -14.07
N ALA A 104 -13.18 17.83 -15.41
CA ALA A 104 -13.25 16.58 -16.16
C ALA A 104 -12.07 15.65 -15.85
N ALA A 105 -10.83 16.18 -15.83
CA ALA A 105 -9.64 15.40 -15.50
C ALA A 105 -9.68 14.90 -14.03
N LYS A 106 -10.16 15.75 -13.11
CA LYS A 106 -10.24 15.40 -11.68
C LYS A 106 -11.37 14.42 -11.38
N ILE A 107 -12.46 14.41 -12.15
CA ILE A 107 -13.48 13.34 -12.10
C ILE A 107 -12.85 12.00 -12.51
N VAL A 108 -12.07 11.97 -13.60
CA VAL A 108 -11.39 10.73 -14.03
C VAL A 108 -10.44 10.23 -12.94
N SER A 109 -9.61 11.11 -12.36
CA SER A 109 -8.67 10.71 -11.31
C SER A 109 -9.39 10.25 -10.04
N ALA A 110 -10.47 10.92 -9.63
CA ALA A 110 -11.30 10.49 -8.51
C ALA A 110 -11.93 9.11 -8.78
N ALA A 111 -12.48 8.89 -9.97
CA ALA A 111 -13.06 7.60 -10.35
C ALA A 111 -12.01 6.47 -10.27
N LYS A 112 -10.79 6.69 -10.74
CA LYS A 112 -9.68 5.75 -10.62
C LYS A 112 -9.32 5.45 -9.15
N PHE A 113 -9.29 6.47 -8.29
CA PHE A 113 -9.06 6.27 -6.86
C PHE A 113 -10.19 5.45 -6.20
N LEU A 114 -11.43 5.74 -6.54
CA LEU A 114 -12.62 5.04 -6.03
C LEU A 114 -12.67 3.59 -6.51
N GLU A 115 -12.26 3.33 -7.73
CA GLU A 115 -12.17 1.98 -8.30
C GLU A 115 -11.35 1.06 -7.41
N TYR A 116 -10.16 1.47 -7.00
CA TYR A 116 -9.32 0.68 -6.11
C TYR A 116 -9.85 0.61 -4.67
N ALA A 117 -10.59 1.62 -4.22
CA ALA A 117 -11.21 1.59 -2.90
C ALA A 117 -12.24 0.44 -2.74
N VAL A 118 -12.77 -0.09 -3.86
CA VAL A 118 -13.62 -1.30 -3.84
C VAL A 118 -12.91 -2.48 -3.17
N LEU A 119 -11.58 -2.58 -3.23
CA LEU A 119 -10.82 -3.67 -2.62
C LEU A 119 -11.01 -3.78 -1.11
N VAL A 120 -11.30 -2.66 -0.41
CA VAL A 120 -11.56 -2.71 1.04
C VAL A 120 -12.82 -3.52 1.38
N VAL A 121 -13.75 -3.62 0.44
CA VAL A 121 -14.97 -4.40 0.53
C VAL A 121 -14.80 -5.78 -0.12
N ALA A 122 -14.14 -5.83 -1.28
CA ALA A 122 -13.99 -7.04 -2.07
C ALA A 122 -13.19 -8.13 -1.34
N VAL A 123 -12.06 -7.77 -0.75
CA VAL A 123 -11.19 -8.73 -0.08
C VAL A 123 -11.90 -9.49 1.05
N PRO A 124 -12.57 -8.86 2.03
CA PRO A 124 -13.26 -9.58 3.10
C PRO A 124 -14.48 -10.37 2.62
N VAL A 125 -15.11 -9.98 1.51
CA VAL A 125 -16.24 -10.71 0.93
C VAL A 125 -15.77 -11.96 0.18
N ILE A 126 -14.66 -11.87 -0.55
CA ILE A 126 -14.11 -12.98 -1.34
C ILE A 126 -13.31 -13.96 -0.48
N VAL A 127 -12.44 -13.45 0.40
CA VAL A 127 -11.55 -14.30 1.23
C VAL A 127 -12.32 -14.82 2.43
N ARG A 128 -12.83 -16.03 2.34
CA ARG A 128 -13.73 -16.65 3.34
C ARG A 128 -13.11 -17.78 4.14
N GLY A 129 -11.94 -18.23 3.74
CA GLY A 129 -11.28 -19.37 4.38
C GLY A 129 -9.75 -19.33 4.26
N ALA A 130 -9.12 -20.25 4.96
CA ALA A 130 -7.66 -20.37 4.95
C ALA A 130 -7.11 -20.74 3.56
N ALA A 131 -7.86 -21.49 2.74
CA ALA A 131 -7.47 -21.83 1.38
C ALA A 131 -7.46 -20.59 0.47
N ASP A 132 -8.50 -19.75 0.56
CA ASP A 132 -8.60 -18.50 -0.18
C ASP A 132 -7.43 -17.55 0.20
N ALA A 133 -7.22 -17.36 1.51
CA ALA A 133 -6.14 -16.53 2.01
C ALA A 133 -4.75 -17.04 1.59
N LYS A 134 -4.53 -18.36 1.56
CA LYS A 134 -3.27 -18.94 1.06
C LYS A 134 -3.08 -18.71 -0.43
N ALA A 135 -4.14 -18.85 -1.24
CA ALA A 135 -4.07 -18.60 -2.68
C ALA A 135 -3.68 -17.14 -2.97
N VAL A 136 -4.33 -16.20 -2.28
CA VAL A 136 -4.03 -14.76 -2.41
C VAL A 136 -2.62 -14.43 -1.90
N ALA A 137 -2.19 -14.95 -0.74
CA ALA A 137 -0.84 -14.75 -0.23
C ALA A 137 0.23 -15.36 -1.16
N ALA A 138 -0.05 -16.50 -1.77
CA ALA A 138 0.84 -17.13 -2.74
C ALA A 138 1.00 -16.25 -4.00
N SER A 139 -0.09 -15.60 -4.46
CA SER A 139 -0.04 -14.66 -5.58
C SER A 139 0.77 -13.41 -5.24
N VAL A 140 0.59 -12.82 -4.04
CA VAL A 140 1.40 -11.69 -3.58
C VAL A 140 2.88 -12.05 -3.59
N VAL A 141 3.24 -13.23 -3.03
CA VAL A 141 4.63 -13.68 -3.01
C VAL A 141 5.17 -13.95 -4.42
N ALA A 142 4.40 -14.61 -5.28
CA ALA A 142 4.82 -14.87 -6.66
C ALA A 142 5.06 -13.57 -7.44
N THR A 143 4.17 -12.58 -7.28
CA THR A 143 4.31 -11.25 -7.88
C THR A 143 5.54 -10.52 -7.34
N GLY A 144 5.76 -10.58 -6.01
CA GLY A 144 6.95 -9.98 -5.38
C GLY A 144 8.25 -10.64 -5.84
N VAL A 145 8.28 -11.96 -6.02
CA VAL A 145 9.43 -12.69 -6.56
C VAL A 145 9.70 -12.25 -8.01
N ALA A 146 8.66 -12.17 -8.84
CA ALA A 146 8.78 -11.72 -10.22
C ALA A 146 9.29 -10.26 -10.30
N ALA A 147 8.72 -9.36 -9.47
CA ALA A 147 9.15 -7.97 -9.42
C ALA A 147 10.61 -7.83 -8.95
N THR A 148 11.00 -8.60 -7.94
CA THR A 148 12.40 -8.59 -7.45
C THR A 148 13.38 -9.14 -8.49
N GLY A 149 13.01 -10.20 -9.20
CA GLY A 149 13.79 -10.72 -10.33
C GLY A 149 13.95 -9.67 -11.43
N TRP A 150 12.85 -8.99 -11.80
CA TRP A 150 12.86 -7.91 -12.79
C TRP A 150 13.75 -6.74 -12.34
N ALA A 151 13.58 -6.26 -11.12
CA ALA A 151 14.40 -5.20 -10.55
C ALA A 151 15.90 -5.56 -10.47
N THR A 152 16.21 -6.82 -10.18
CA THR A 152 17.59 -7.32 -10.20
C THR A 152 18.19 -7.26 -11.60
N LEU A 153 17.44 -7.64 -12.63
CA LEU A 153 17.88 -7.53 -14.02
C LEU A 153 18.05 -6.07 -14.45
N GLN A 154 17.21 -5.15 -13.97
CA GLN A 154 17.40 -3.70 -14.18
C GLN A 154 18.65 -3.19 -13.45
N LEU A 155 18.88 -3.63 -12.21
CA LEU A 155 20.03 -3.22 -11.40
C LEU A 155 21.36 -3.58 -12.05
N VAL A 156 21.44 -4.73 -12.71
CA VAL A 156 22.64 -5.18 -13.43
C VAL A 156 22.69 -4.73 -14.91
N GLY A 157 21.69 -3.95 -15.37
CA GLY A 157 21.67 -3.35 -16.71
C GLY A 157 21.17 -4.27 -17.83
N PHE A 158 20.59 -5.45 -17.52
CA PHE A 158 20.02 -6.33 -18.53
C PHE A 158 18.64 -5.88 -19.03
N LEU A 159 17.89 -5.15 -18.20
CA LEU A 159 16.59 -4.62 -18.59
C LEU A 159 16.56 -3.09 -18.44
N PRO A 160 15.91 -2.37 -19.35
CA PRO A 160 15.65 -0.95 -19.18
C PRO A 160 14.60 -0.71 -18.08
N ASN A 161 14.58 0.50 -17.53
CA ASN A 161 13.51 0.98 -16.67
C ASN A 161 12.83 2.19 -17.34
N PHE A 162 11.57 2.46 -16.95
CA PHE A 162 10.77 3.52 -17.57
C PHE A 162 11.26 4.95 -17.25
N ASP A 163 12.09 5.12 -16.21
CA ASP A 163 12.66 6.42 -15.82
C ASP A 163 14.08 6.64 -16.37
N ASN A 164 14.62 5.69 -17.14
CA ASN A 164 15.99 5.72 -17.67
C ASN A 164 17.08 5.93 -16.61
N VAL A 165 16.83 5.50 -15.37
CA VAL A 165 17.81 5.57 -14.27
C VAL A 165 18.98 4.64 -14.58
N PRO A 166 20.24 5.07 -14.39
CA PRO A 166 21.42 4.24 -14.62
C PRO A 166 21.42 2.97 -13.77
N ALA A 167 21.98 1.88 -14.31
CA ALA A 167 22.20 0.64 -13.57
C ALA A 167 23.03 0.88 -12.29
N GLY A 168 22.86 0.02 -11.30
CA GLY A 168 23.57 0.15 -10.02
C GLY A 168 22.91 1.09 -9.01
N ARG A 169 21.80 1.75 -9.38
CA ARG A 169 20.98 2.56 -8.48
C ARG A 169 19.69 1.83 -8.10
N ARG A 170 18.85 2.45 -7.26
CA ARG A 170 17.50 1.93 -6.94
C ARG A 170 16.69 1.71 -8.21
N MET A 171 15.91 0.62 -8.26
CA MET A 171 15.14 0.23 -9.44
C MET A 171 13.65 0.13 -9.12
N PRO A 172 12.77 0.51 -10.08
CA PRO A 172 11.33 0.50 -9.88
C PRO A 172 10.68 -0.86 -10.13
N ALA A 173 11.40 -1.86 -10.61
CA ALA A 173 10.86 -3.07 -11.21
C ALA A 173 9.90 -2.73 -12.38
N PHE A 174 8.79 -3.47 -12.48
CA PHE A 174 7.69 -3.14 -13.38
C PHE A 174 6.55 -2.38 -12.68
N ALA A 175 6.70 -2.06 -11.39
CA ALA A 175 5.64 -1.47 -10.58
C ALA A 175 5.80 0.04 -10.38
N GLY A 176 6.99 0.51 -10.09
CA GLY A 176 7.30 1.86 -9.60
C GLY A 176 8.10 1.77 -8.29
N TYR A 177 8.83 2.80 -7.91
CA TYR A 177 9.74 2.74 -6.75
C TYR A 177 9.02 2.45 -5.43
N HIS A 178 7.99 3.21 -5.11
CA HIS A 178 7.19 3.04 -3.90
C HIS A 178 6.25 1.84 -4.01
N ASP A 179 5.68 1.62 -5.19
CA ASP A 179 4.82 0.49 -5.53
C ASP A 179 5.57 -0.84 -5.33
N PHE A 180 6.82 -0.89 -5.82
CA PHE A 180 7.70 -2.04 -5.64
C PHE A 180 8.13 -2.21 -4.18
N ALA A 181 8.36 -1.12 -3.44
CA ALA A 181 8.63 -1.17 -2.02
C ALA A 181 7.45 -1.73 -1.23
N ILE A 182 6.21 -1.30 -1.52
CA ILE A 182 4.99 -1.85 -0.93
C ILE A 182 4.88 -3.35 -1.24
N LEU A 183 4.97 -3.74 -2.50
CA LEU A 183 4.86 -5.14 -2.92
C LEU A 183 5.92 -6.03 -2.24
N SER A 184 7.17 -5.54 -2.17
CA SER A 184 8.26 -6.23 -1.47
C SER A 184 8.02 -6.32 0.04
N GLY A 185 7.46 -5.26 0.63
CA GLY A 185 7.05 -5.22 2.03
C GLY A 185 5.94 -6.21 2.34
N LEU A 186 4.92 -6.31 1.48
CA LEU A 186 3.84 -7.30 1.60
C LEU A 186 4.40 -8.74 1.48
N THR A 187 5.30 -8.96 0.53
CA THR A 187 5.98 -10.25 0.33
C THR A 187 6.76 -10.65 1.58
N LEU A 188 7.54 -9.72 2.13
CA LEU A 188 8.33 -9.95 3.35
C LEU A 188 7.45 -10.11 4.59
N ALA A 189 6.31 -9.40 4.66
CA ALA A 189 5.35 -9.55 5.76
C ALA A 189 4.83 -11.00 5.89
N VAL A 190 4.61 -11.69 4.75
CA VAL A 190 4.24 -13.12 4.75
C VAL A 190 5.35 -13.95 5.38
N ALA A 191 6.60 -13.71 5.03
CA ALA A 191 7.75 -14.42 5.62
C ALA A 191 7.93 -14.11 7.10
N VAL A 192 7.84 -12.84 7.51
CA VAL A 192 7.92 -12.39 8.92
C VAL A 192 6.86 -13.10 9.76
N GLY A 193 5.61 -13.15 9.29
CA GLY A 193 4.53 -13.85 9.99
C GLY A 193 4.78 -15.34 10.12
N ALA A 194 5.26 -15.99 9.06
CA ALA A 194 5.58 -17.41 9.05
C ALA A 194 6.76 -17.74 9.98
N VAL A 195 7.82 -16.94 9.99
CA VAL A 195 8.98 -17.12 10.89
C VAL A 195 8.55 -16.92 12.34
N ALA A 196 7.80 -15.85 12.64
CA ALA A 196 7.39 -15.52 14.00
C ALA A 196 6.50 -16.60 14.62
N LEU A 197 5.52 -17.11 13.89
CA LEU A 197 4.53 -18.05 14.44
C LEU A 197 4.91 -19.51 14.23
N GLY A 198 5.94 -19.78 13.45
CA GLY A 198 6.36 -21.11 13.03
C GLY A 198 5.53 -21.63 11.87
N HIS A 199 6.16 -22.28 10.96
CA HIS A 199 5.56 -22.83 9.75
C HIS A 199 5.87 -24.33 9.64
N PRO A 200 5.00 -25.12 8.97
CA PRO A 200 5.27 -26.51 8.68
C PRO A 200 6.56 -26.68 7.85
N ARG A 201 7.27 -27.81 8.04
CA ARG A 201 8.48 -28.08 7.27
C ARG A 201 8.26 -28.03 5.75
N SER A 202 7.08 -28.45 5.29
CA SER A 202 6.70 -28.43 3.87
C SER A 202 6.59 -27.02 3.24
N SER A 203 6.37 -25.99 4.04
CA SER A 203 6.27 -24.59 3.56
C SER A 203 7.59 -23.82 3.64
N ARG A 204 8.68 -24.42 4.14
CA ARG A 204 9.97 -23.75 4.29
C ARG A 204 10.50 -23.13 2.99
N PRO A 205 10.51 -23.83 1.84
CA PRO A 205 11.01 -23.24 0.59
C PRO A 205 10.24 -21.98 0.20
N PHE A 206 8.92 -22.00 0.35
CA PHE A 206 8.06 -20.83 0.08
C PHE A 206 8.38 -19.66 1.02
N VAL A 207 8.58 -19.92 2.31
CA VAL A 207 8.93 -18.87 3.30
C VAL A 207 10.30 -18.26 3.01
N TRP A 208 11.30 -19.10 2.68
CA TRP A 208 12.61 -18.60 2.30
C TRP A 208 12.59 -17.79 1.00
N LEU A 209 11.82 -18.24 0.01
CA LEU A 209 11.65 -17.51 -1.23
C LEU A 209 11.00 -16.13 -0.97
N ALA A 210 9.94 -16.09 -0.16
CA ALA A 210 9.28 -14.84 0.24
C ALA A 210 10.23 -13.92 1.03
N ALA A 211 11.03 -14.47 1.96
CA ALA A 211 12.00 -13.72 2.72
C ALA A 211 13.10 -13.13 1.83
N SER A 212 13.71 -13.95 0.97
CA SER A 212 14.78 -13.51 0.08
C SER A 212 14.28 -12.46 -0.92
N ALA A 213 13.15 -12.72 -1.59
CA ALA A 213 12.58 -11.78 -2.54
C ALA A 213 12.17 -10.46 -1.87
N GLY A 214 11.52 -10.53 -0.70
CA GLY A 214 11.11 -9.33 0.02
C GLY A 214 12.29 -8.50 0.53
N VAL A 215 13.34 -9.14 1.08
CA VAL A 215 14.55 -8.45 1.54
C VAL A 215 15.28 -7.79 0.37
N VAL A 216 15.58 -8.54 -0.69
CA VAL A 216 16.27 -8.03 -1.88
C VAL A 216 15.45 -6.92 -2.53
N GLY A 217 14.12 -7.12 -2.65
CA GLY A 217 13.23 -6.15 -3.24
C GLY A 217 13.19 -4.82 -2.48
N ILE A 218 13.10 -4.83 -1.14
CA ILE A 218 13.14 -3.60 -0.32
C ILE A 218 14.48 -2.88 -0.45
N VAL A 219 15.59 -3.62 -0.46
CA VAL A 219 16.92 -3.04 -0.63
C VAL A 219 17.05 -2.36 -1.99
N ILE A 220 16.64 -3.02 -3.07
CA ILE A 220 16.71 -2.46 -4.44
C ILE A 220 15.73 -1.28 -4.62
N ALA A 221 14.54 -1.36 -4.06
CA ALA A 221 13.57 -0.26 -4.10
C ALA A 221 14.09 1.00 -3.38
N GLY A 222 14.90 0.82 -2.33
CA GLY A 222 15.55 1.90 -1.60
C GLY A 222 14.57 2.88 -0.92
N ALA A 223 13.35 2.45 -0.56
CA ALA A 223 12.35 3.26 0.11
C ALA A 223 12.54 3.21 1.63
N LEU A 224 13.05 4.30 2.24
CA LEU A 224 13.32 4.35 3.69
C LEU A 224 12.05 4.26 4.53
N SER A 225 10.92 4.73 4.04
CA SER A 225 9.59 4.57 4.65
C SER A 225 9.24 3.09 4.85
N ALA A 226 9.42 2.26 3.81
CA ALA A 226 9.21 0.81 3.89
C ALA A 226 10.18 0.14 4.86
N VAL A 227 11.44 0.56 4.88
CA VAL A 227 12.45 0.04 5.83
C VAL A 227 12.03 0.32 7.27
N LEU A 228 11.67 1.56 7.60
CA LEU A 228 11.22 1.95 8.94
C LEU A 228 9.95 1.18 9.34
N ALA A 229 8.97 1.10 8.46
CA ALA A 229 7.74 0.35 8.68
C ALA A 229 8.01 -1.13 8.97
N LEU A 230 8.92 -1.73 8.20
CA LEU A 230 9.31 -3.13 8.38
C LEU A 230 10.03 -3.36 9.71
N LEU A 231 10.93 -2.47 10.12
CA LEU A 231 11.59 -2.56 11.43
C LEU A 231 10.57 -2.53 12.57
N LEU A 232 9.59 -1.63 12.50
CA LEU A 232 8.47 -1.59 13.46
C LEU A 232 7.62 -2.86 13.39
N GLY A 233 7.35 -3.37 12.19
CA GLY A 233 6.63 -4.63 11.96
C GLY A 233 7.35 -5.84 12.55
N ILE A 234 8.68 -5.92 12.39
CA ILE A 234 9.51 -6.97 12.99
C ILE A 234 9.54 -6.85 14.51
N ALA A 235 9.69 -5.64 15.05
CA ALA A 235 9.63 -5.40 16.49
C ALA A 235 8.27 -5.83 17.07
N PHE A 236 7.18 -5.49 16.39
CA PHE A 236 5.84 -5.95 16.74
C PHE A 236 5.72 -7.48 16.69
N ALA A 237 6.24 -8.12 15.63
CA ALA A 237 6.24 -9.58 15.49
C ALA A 237 7.00 -10.27 16.63
N ILE A 238 8.16 -9.75 17.01
CA ILE A 238 8.93 -10.23 18.16
C ILE A 238 8.12 -10.08 19.46
N GLY A 239 7.49 -8.91 19.67
CA GLY A 239 6.60 -8.68 20.82
C GLY A 239 5.45 -9.69 20.89
N VAL A 240 4.81 -9.98 19.76
CA VAL A 240 3.75 -11.02 19.65
C VAL A 240 4.28 -12.39 20.03
N MET A 241 5.51 -12.76 19.60
CA MET A 241 6.13 -14.04 19.94
C MET A 241 6.31 -14.19 21.45
N PHE A 242 6.73 -13.15 22.16
CA PHE A 242 6.87 -13.17 23.62
C PHE A 242 5.52 -13.26 24.34
N VAL A 243 4.54 -12.45 23.94
CA VAL A 243 3.18 -12.46 24.50
C VAL A 243 2.53 -13.86 24.33
N ARG A 244 2.78 -14.50 23.19
CA ARG A 244 2.24 -15.83 22.87
C ARG A 244 3.09 -17.00 23.40
N LYS A 245 4.22 -16.73 24.03
CA LYS A 245 5.15 -17.74 24.53
C LYS A 245 5.64 -18.71 23.44
N VAL A 246 5.78 -18.24 22.19
CA VAL A 246 6.31 -19.00 21.05
C VAL A 246 7.69 -18.53 20.62
N ALA A 247 8.28 -17.58 21.35
CA ALA A 247 9.62 -17.07 21.11
C ALA A 247 10.67 -18.17 21.29
N THR A 248 11.49 -18.35 20.26
CA THR A 248 12.70 -19.18 20.33
C THR A 248 13.88 -18.35 19.86
N GLY A 249 15.09 -18.59 20.40
CA GLY A 249 16.29 -17.85 20.02
C GLY A 249 16.52 -17.86 18.51
N ALA A 250 16.29 -18.98 17.83
CA ALA A 250 16.44 -19.11 16.37
C ALA A 250 15.46 -18.21 15.57
N ARG A 251 14.21 -18.11 16.00
CA ARG A 251 13.22 -17.25 15.33
C ARG A 251 13.51 -15.77 15.54
N VAL A 252 13.84 -15.38 16.77
CA VAL A 252 14.23 -14.01 17.08
C VAL A 252 15.47 -13.63 16.29
N ALA A 253 16.50 -14.48 16.29
CA ALA A 253 17.72 -14.26 15.51
C ALA A 253 17.44 -14.14 14.00
N ALA A 254 16.54 -14.95 13.43
CA ALA A 254 16.14 -14.84 12.03
C ALA A 254 15.45 -13.50 11.71
N LEU A 255 14.54 -13.04 12.56
CA LEU A 255 13.88 -11.75 12.39
C LEU A 255 14.85 -10.57 12.54
N VAL A 256 15.77 -10.64 13.51
CA VAL A 256 16.81 -9.64 13.69
C VAL A 256 17.77 -9.64 12.50
N ALA A 257 18.15 -10.81 11.98
CA ALA A 257 19.00 -10.90 10.78
C ALA A 257 18.31 -10.25 9.56
N ILE A 258 17.01 -10.49 9.35
CA ILE A 258 16.24 -9.81 8.30
C ILE A 258 16.30 -8.28 8.49
N ALA A 259 16.06 -7.80 9.70
CA ALA A 259 16.09 -6.36 10.00
C ALA A 259 17.48 -5.75 9.72
N VAL A 260 18.56 -6.42 10.15
CA VAL A 260 19.94 -5.97 9.93
C VAL A 260 20.28 -5.95 8.45
N ILE A 261 19.93 -7.01 7.69
CA ILE A 261 20.23 -7.09 6.25
C ILE A 261 19.49 -5.98 5.50
N VAL A 262 18.19 -5.77 5.79
CA VAL A 262 17.41 -4.71 5.16
C VAL A 262 17.96 -3.33 5.49
N LEU A 263 18.27 -3.06 6.77
CA LEU A 263 18.80 -1.78 7.20
C LEU A 263 20.17 -1.49 6.55
N THR A 264 21.09 -2.45 6.63
CA THR A 264 22.45 -2.31 6.08
C THR A 264 22.42 -2.21 4.55
N GLY A 265 21.66 -3.10 3.89
CA GLY A 265 21.55 -3.11 2.43
C GLY A 265 20.94 -1.82 1.89
N SER A 266 19.87 -1.33 2.51
CA SER A 266 19.24 -0.06 2.13
C SER A 266 20.14 1.14 2.44
N GLY A 267 20.90 1.09 3.55
CA GLY A 267 21.90 2.11 3.90
C GLY A 267 23.03 2.18 2.88
N ILE A 268 23.53 1.03 2.41
CA ILE A 268 24.56 0.98 1.35
C ILE A 268 23.99 1.52 0.03
N MET A 269 22.77 1.07 -0.35
CA MET A 269 22.12 1.51 -1.60
C MET A 269 21.88 3.02 -1.64
N ARG A 270 21.74 3.66 -0.48
CA ARG A 270 21.44 5.09 -0.32
C ARG A 270 22.47 5.88 0.48
N SER A 271 23.68 5.41 0.55
CA SER A 271 24.72 6.04 1.39
C SER A 271 25.00 7.50 0.97
N GLY A 272 24.99 7.80 -0.33
CA GLY A 272 25.11 9.16 -0.85
C GLY A 272 23.92 10.04 -0.42
N ASP A 273 22.69 9.59 -0.67
CA ASP A 273 21.46 10.35 -0.38
C ASP A 273 21.32 10.72 1.12
N ALA A 274 21.75 9.84 2.03
CA ALA A 274 21.65 10.08 3.46
C ALA A 274 22.63 11.15 3.94
N ALA A 275 23.86 11.14 3.44
CA ALA A 275 24.87 12.15 3.75
C ALA A 275 24.43 13.52 3.22
N ASP A 276 23.92 13.57 1.99
CA ASP A 276 23.43 14.77 1.34
C ASP A 276 22.21 15.35 2.09
N PHE A 277 21.30 14.50 2.56
CA PHE A 277 20.12 14.94 3.33
C PHE A 277 20.51 15.54 4.70
N ILE A 278 21.49 14.95 5.38
CA ILE A 278 22.01 15.51 6.64
C ILE A 278 22.66 16.87 6.37
N GLY A 279 23.43 16.99 5.27
CA GLY A 279 23.99 18.27 4.83
C GLY A 279 22.91 19.32 4.51
N PHE A 280 21.82 18.92 3.87
CA PHE A 280 20.67 19.81 3.60
C PHE A 280 19.97 20.33 4.88
N LEU A 281 19.95 19.55 5.94
CA LEU A 281 19.39 19.97 7.23
C LEU A 281 20.35 20.85 8.05
N ASP A 282 21.63 20.91 7.70
CA ASP A 282 22.63 21.74 8.36
C ASP A 282 22.75 23.12 7.64
N PRO A 283 22.28 24.23 8.26
CA PRO A 283 22.33 25.56 7.66
C PRO A 283 23.76 26.07 7.37
N SER A 284 24.78 25.38 7.90
CA SER A 284 26.19 25.75 7.72
C SER A 284 26.90 24.97 6.61
N SER A 285 26.24 23.99 5.97
CA SER A 285 26.86 23.17 4.94
C SER A 285 26.77 23.81 3.55
N GLU A 286 27.91 24.05 2.92
CA GLU A 286 28.03 24.48 1.51
C GLU A 286 27.91 23.29 0.52
N THR A 287 27.10 22.29 0.81
CA THR A 287 27.00 21.08 -0.03
C THR A 287 26.39 21.40 -1.39
N THR A 288 27.20 21.38 -2.42
CA THR A 288 26.83 21.41 -3.84
C THR A 288 26.17 20.08 -4.23
N GLN A 289 24.92 20.10 -4.70
CA GLN A 289 23.93 19.07 -4.40
C GLN A 289 23.39 18.40 -5.64
N THR A 290 24.01 17.37 -6.11
CA THR A 290 23.47 16.52 -7.19
C THR A 290 22.66 15.30 -6.70
N GLY A 291 22.58 15.04 -5.39
CA GLY A 291 21.90 13.87 -4.83
C GLY A 291 20.67 14.16 -3.95
N VAL A 292 20.49 15.42 -3.50
CA VAL A 292 19.48 15.83 -2.50
C VAL A 292 18.12 16.14 -3.12
N GLU A 293 18.02 16.25 -4.43
CA GLU A 293 16.81 16.69 -5.14
C GLU A 293 15.52 16.00 -4.68
N THR A 294 15.57 14.68 -4.44
CA THR A 294 14.37 13.94 -4.04
C THR A 294 13.88 14.28 -2.62
N TYR A 295 14.79 14.50 -1.65
CA TYR A 295 14.39 14.81 -0.27
C TYR A 295 14.09 16.29 -0.10
N SER A 296 14.89 17.16 -0.70
CA SER A 296 14.65 18.59 -0.73
C SER A 296 13.32 18.90 -1.41
N GLN A 297 13.06 18.30 -2.57
CA GLN A 297 11.80 18.42 -3.28
C GLN A 297 10.61 17.98 -2.42
N ARG A 298 10.66 16.82 -1.77
CA ARG A 298 9.58 16.35 -0.90
C ARG A 298 9.35 17.25 0.31
N THR A 299 10.41 17.78 0.88
CA THR A 299 10.33 18.73 2.00
C THR A 299 9.63 20.00 1.55
N VAL A 300 10.01 20.55 0.40
CA VAL A 300 9.38 21.72 -0.22
C VAL A 300 7.91 21.47 -0.54
N LEU A 301 7.60 20.38 -1.22
CA LEU A 301 6.21 20.01 -1.57
C LEU A 301 5.35 19.80 -0.32
N SER A 302 5.90 19.20 0.73
CA SER A 302 5.22 19.03 2.01
C SER A 302 4.99 20.38 2.70
N TYR A 303 5.97 21.27 2.64
CA TYR A 303 5.84 22.64 3.17
C TYR A 303 4.73 23.41 2.42
N ILE A 304 4.72 23.40 1.09
CA ILE A 304 3.67 24.03 0.28
C ILE A 304 2.31 23.45 0.62
N GLY A 305 2.17 22.12 0.65
CA GLY A 305 0.92 21.46 1.02
C GLY A 305 0.42 21.85 2.41
N LEU A 306 1.34 21.97 3.39
CA LEU A 306 0.98 22.44 4.74
C LEU A 306 0.51 23.92 4.72
N ARG A 307 1.15 24.78 3.93
CA ARG A 307 0.74 26.19 3.78
C ARG A 307 -0.65 26.29 3.14
N ILE A 308 -0.91 25.52 2.07
CA ILE A 308 -2.24 25.43 1.44
C ILE A 308 -3.28 25.00 2.48
N PHE A 309 -2.99 23.98 3.29
CA PHE A 309 -3.90 23.54 4.35
C PHE A 309 -4.16 24.62 5.39
N LEU A 310 -3.14 25.34 5.83
CA LEU A 310 -3.31 26.42 6.84
C LEU A 310 -4.14 27.58 6.30
N ASP A 311 -4.09 27.88 5.03
CA ASP A 311 -4.89 28.91 4.38
C ASP A 311 -6.31 28.43 4.06
N HIS A 312 -6.51 27.10 3.84
CA HIS A 312 -7.79 26.48 3.50
C HIS A 312 -8.16 25.29 4.42
N PRO A 313 -8.23 25.47 5.76
CA PRO A 313 -8.25 24.33 6.72
C PRO A 313 -9.53 23.50 6.67
N PHE A 314 -10.67 24.06 6.28
CA PHE A 314 -11.97 23.37 6.35
C PHE A 314 -12.34 22.65 5.06
N GLY A 315 -12.15 23.27 3.90
CA GLY A 315 -12.57 22.73 2.60
C GLY A 315 -11.41 22.17 1.77
N GLY A 316 -10.18 22.57 2.09
CA GLY A 316 -9.06 22.37 1.18
C GLY A 316 -9.22 23.17 -0.11
N VAL A 317 -8.47 22.82 -1.14
CA VAL A 317 -8.51 23.45 -2.46
C VAL A 317 -9.18 22.61 -3.54
N GLY A 318 -9.68 21.41 -3.21
CA GLY A 318 -10.27 20.45 -4.15
C GLY A 318 -9.36 19.27 -4.43
N TRP A 319 -9.94 18.16 -4.88
CA TRP A 319 -9.20 16.92 -5.15
C TRP A 319 -8.05 17.12 -6.14
N GLN A 320 -6.84 16.80 -5.71
CA GLN A 320 -5.59 17.01 -6.46
C GLN A 320 -5.41 18.45 -7.01
N ALA A 321 -5.98 19.45 -6.33
CA ALA A 321 -5.78 20.83 -6.71
C ALA A 321 -4.55 21.47 -6.05
N SER A 322 -4.00 20.84 -5.01
CA SER A 322 -2.75 21.27 -4.37
C SER A 322 -1.52 21.21 -5.30
N GLU A 323 -1.64 20.56 -6.47
CA GLU A 323 -0.61 20.53 -7.51
C GLU A 323 -0.79 21.64 -8.57
N LEU A 324 -1.94 22.34 -8.57
CA LEU A 324 -2.23 23.36 -9.59
C LEU A 324 -1.42 24.64 -9.33
N PRO A 325 -0.88 25.27 -10.38
CA PRO A 325 -0.06 26.47 -10.26
C PRO A 325 -0.71 27.56 -9.41
N VAL A 326 -2.00 27.84 -9.60
CA VAL A 326 -2.75 28.86 -8.85
C VAL A 326 -2.69 28.67 -7.33
N ASN A 327 -2.59 27.41 -6.85
CA ASN A 327 -2.49 27.10 -5.43
C ASN A 327 -1.05 27.01 -4.92
N VAL A 328 -0.08 26.85 -5.82
CA VAL A 328 1.35 26.69 -5.47
C VAL A 328 2.11 28.03 -5.56
N GLU A 329 1.87 28.82 -6.62
CA GLU A 329 2.58 30.06 -6.90
C GLU A 329 2.64 31.06 -5.74
N PRO A 330 1.56 31.26 -4.92
CA PRO A 330 1.59 32.17 -3.79
C PRO A 330 2.69 31.85 -2.75
N PHE A 331 3.13 30.60 -2.67
CA PHE A 331 4.10 30.15 -1.68
C PHE A 331 5.53 30.05 -2.20
N LEU A 332 5.77 30.13 -3.53
CA LEU A 332 7.09 29.95 -4.13
C LEU A 332 8.12 30.99 -3.66
N ALA A 333 7.72 32.23 -3.45
CA ALA A 333 8.61 33.27 -2.93
C ALA A 333 9.07 32.98 -1.49
N ASP A 334 8.16 32.44 -0.67
CA ASP A 334 8.48 32.04 0.71
C ASP A 334 9.37 30.78 0.73
N VAL A 335 9.10 29.83 -0.15
CA VAL A 335 9.91 28.61 -0.33
C VAL A 335 11.35 28.97 -0.71
N ARG A 336 11.56 29.81 -1.73
CA ARG A 336 12.91 30.23 -2.16
C ARG A 336 13.69 30.93 -1.04
N ARG A 337 12.99 31.72 -0.22
CA ARG A 337 13.62 32.39 0.94
C ARG A 337 13.98 31.39 2.05
N ARG A 338 13.14 30.38 2.28
CA ARG A 338 13.29 29.40 3.36
C ARG A 338 14.23 28.26 3.00
N PHE A 339 14.28 27.90 1.73
CA PHE A 339 15.08 26.79 1.19
C PHE A 339 15.93 27.31 0.01
N PRO A 340 16.93 28.18 0.27
CA PRO A 340 17.72 28.84 -0.78
C PRO A 340 18.52 27.87 -1.64
N ASP A 341 18.85 26.68 -1.10
CA ASP A 341 19.69 25.67 -1.77
C ASP A 341 18.88 24.71 -2.67
N VAL A 342 17.55 24.89 -2.75
CA VAL A 342 16.71 24.07 -3.62
C VAL A 342 16.79 24.57 -5.06
N THR A 343 17.08 23.67 -6.00
CA THR A 343 17.15 24.00 -7.42
C THR A 343 15.77 24.37 -7.99
N GLU A 344 15.72 25.19 -9.03
CA GLU A 344 14.45 25.58 -9.66
C GLU A 344 13.72 24.37 -10.27
N GLU A 345 14.44 23.32 -10.71
CA GLU A 345 13.87 22.08 -11.22
C GLU A 345 13.11 21.27 -10.14
N ALA A 346 13.48 21.44 -8.88
CA ALA A 346 12.80 20.78 -7.76
C ALA A 346 11.52 21.53 -7.33
N LEU A 347 11.32 22.76 -7.78
CA LEU A 347 10.13 23.55 -7.50
C LEU A 347 8.99 23.18 -8.46
N PRO A 348 7.74 23.18 -7.98
CA PRO A 348 6.59 23.03 -8.86
C PRO A 348 6.52 24.17 -9.89
N ALA A 349 6.32 23.80 -11.14
CA ALA A 349 6.13 24.73 -12.24
C ALA A 349 5.07 24.22 -13.21
N ALA A 350 4.56 25.06 -14.09
CA ALA A 350 3.58 24.65 -15.09
C ALA A 350 4.09 23.52 -16.01
N ALA A 351 5.41 23.48 -16.28
CA ALA A 351 6.06 22.41 -17.03
C ALA A 351 6.24 21.12 -16.21
N HIS A 352 6.28 21.23 -14.88
CA HIS A 352 6.48 20.12 -13.94
C HIS A 352 5.52 20.30 -12.75
N PRO A 353 4.25 19.90 -12.89
CA PRO A 353 3.23 20.06 -11.84
C PRO A 353 3.44 18.99 -10.76
N TRP A 354 4.49 19.18 -9.94
CA TRP A 354 4.77 18.30 -8.84
C TRP A 354 3.72 18.43 -7.74
N GLY A 355 2.99 17.36 -7.48
CA GLY A 355 2.03 17.29 -6.37
C GLY A 355 2.69 16.99 -5.03
N VAL A 356 1.95 17.18 -3.96
CA VAL A 356 2.39 16.86 -2.58
C VAL A 356 2.66 15.36 -2.45
N GLN A 357 3.92 14.99 -2.23
CA GLN A 357 4.35 13.59 -2.09
C GLN A 357 4.26 13.11 -0.63
N ASN A 358 3.12 13.34 -0.01
CA ASN A 358 2.75 12.86 1.31
C ASN A 358 1.22 12.82 1.37
N ALA A 359 0.62 11.62 1.42
CA ALA A 359 -0.82 11.45 1.35
C ALA A 359 -1.57 12.16 2.49
N TYR A 360 -0.99 12.25 3.66
CA TYR A 360 -1.61 12.91 4.81
C TYR A 360 -1.66 14.43 4.61
N ILE A 361 -0.56 15.02 4.17
CA ILE A 361 -0.47 16.46 3.88
C ILE A 361 -1.32 16.79 2.65
N GLN A 362 -1.29 15.94 1.61
CA GLN A 362 -2.13 16.12 0.44
C GLN A 362 -3.62 16.06 0.81
N ALA A 363 -4.04 15.07 1.63
CA ALA A 363 -5.42 14.99 2.10
C ALA A 363 -5.84 16.26 2.86
N ALA A 364 -4.92 16.82 3.66
CA ALA A 364 -5.15 18.09 4.37
C ALA A 364 -5.27 19.26 3.38
N ALA A 365 -4.37 19.37 2.40
CA ALA A 365 -4.37 20.44 1.41
C ALA A 365 -5.59 20.37 0.48
N ASP A 366 -5.91 19.18 -0.03
CA ASP A 366 -6.97 18.99 -1.01
C ASP A 366 -8.39 19.00 -0.40
N MET A 367 -8.54 18.42 0.82
CA MET A 367 -9.85 18.13 1.45
C MET A 367 -9.99 18.74 2.86
N GLY A 368 -9.03 19.53 3.30
CA GLY A 368 -9.03 20.16 4.61
C GLY A 368 -8.87 19.16 5.77
N VAL A 369 -9.28 19.61 6.97
CA VAL A 369 -9.20 18.81 8.20
C VAL A 369 -9.98 17.49 8.10
N ALA A 370 -11.08 17.46 7.37
CA ALA A 370 -11.88 16.25 7.18
C ALA A 370 -11.07 15.16 6.45
N GLY A 371 -10.42 15.50 5.34
CA GLY A 371 -9.55 14.57 4.60
C GLY A 371 -8.41 14.04 5.47
N LEU A 372 -7.74 14.93 6.21
CA LEU A 372 -6.67 14.52 7.14
C LEU A 372 -7.17 13.57 8.22
N VAL A 373 -8.29 13.88 8.86
CA VAL A 373 -8.86 13.05 9.93
C VAL A 373 -9.24 11.67 9.39
N PHE A 374 -9.89 11.59 8.23
CA PHE A 374 -10.36 10.31 7.70
C PHE A 374 -9.23 9.42 7.20
N ILE A 375 -8.19 9.97 6.57
CA ILE A 375 -7.04 9.16 6.15
C ILE A 375 -6.24 8.64 7.36
N VAL A 376 -6.01 9.48 8.39
CA VAL A 376 -5.33 9.07 9.61
C VAL A 376 -6.16 8.02 10.37
N TRP A 377 -7.48 8.23 10.48
CA TRP A 377 -8.37 7.26 11.10
C TRP A 377 -8.36 5.93 10.36
N LEU A 378 -8.42 5.92 9.01
CA LEU A 378 -8.35 4.72 8.20
C LEU A 378 -7.03 3.96 8.42
N ALA A 379 -5.91 4.67 8.40
CA ALA A 379 -4.58 4.11 8.64
C ALA A 379 -4.49 3.45 10.02
N LEU A 380 -4.89 4.15 11.07
CA LEU A 380 -4.90 3.63 12.44
C LEU A 380 -5.89 2.46 12.60
N ALA A 381 -7.06 2.55 11.99
CA ALA A 381 -8.07 1.51 12.05
C ALA A 381 -7.58 0.19 11.45
N ALA A 382 -6.87 0.24 10.32
CA ALA A 382 -6.30 -0.95 9.67
C ALA A 382 -5.24 -1.62 10.57
N ILE A 383 -4.31 -0.83 11.14
CA ILE A 383 -3.28 -1.33 12.05
C ILE A 383 -3.90 -1.90 13.33
N ILE A 384 -4.81 -1.16 13.97
CA ILE A 384 -5.43 -1.59 15.24
C ILE A 384 -6.26 -2.85 15.03
N ARG A 385 -7.04 -2.93 13.93
CA ARG A 385 -7.89 -4.09 13.64
C ARG A 385 -7.06 -5.35 13.40
N SER A 386 -6.06 -5.29 12.52
CA SER A 386 -5.17 -6.42 12.24
C SER A 386 -4.30 -6.79 13.45
N GLY A 387 -3.81 -5.79 14.20
CA GLY A 387 -3.05 -5.98 15.43
C GLY A 387 -3.87 -6.68 16.54
N ARG A 388 -5.13 -6.27 16.76
CA ARG A 388 -6.04 -6.95 17.68
C ARG A 388 -6.32 -8.39 17.28
N ALA A 389 -6.52 -8.65 15.98
CA ALA A 389 -6.67 -10.01 15.46
C ALA A 389 -5.41 -10.86 15.71
N THR A 390 -4.21 -10.27 15.54
CA THR A 390 -2.93 -10.90 15.84
C THR A 390 -2.78 -11.28 17.31
N LEU A 391 -3.25 -10.44 18.21
CA LEU A 391 -3.17 -10.68 19.67
C LEU A 391 -4.30 -11.59 20.17
N SER A 392 -5.35 -11.83 19.39
CA SER A 392 -6.45 -12.72 19.77
C SER A 392 -5.97 -14.17 19.88
N ARG A 393 -6.67 -15.00 20.68
CA ARG A 393 -6.33 -16.44 20.83
C ARG A 393 -6.86 -17.33 19.69
N GLN A 394 -7.44 -16.75 18.64
CA GLN A 394 -8.09 -17.47 17.55
C GLN A 394 -7.09 -17.99 16.51
N ALA A 395 -7.50 -19.02 15.75
CA ALA A 395 -6.67 -19.67 14.72
C ALA A 395 -6.20 -18.77 13.57
N THR A 396 -6.79 -17.58 13.44
CA THR A 396 -6.52 -16.61 12.37
C THR A 396 -5.22 -15.81 12.52
N VAL A 397 -4.52 -15.99 13.62
CA VAL A 397 -3.27 -15.25 13.92
C VAL A 397 -2.22 -15.42 12.84
N ALA A 398 -2.13 -16.61 12.24
CA ALA A 398 -1.17 -16.90 11.17
C ALA A 398 -1.36 -15.99 9.94
N LEU A 399 -2.58 -15.47 9.73
CA LEU A 399 -2.90 -14.53 8.66
C LEU A 399 -2.87 -13.06 9.14
N ALA A 400 -3.23 -12.82 10.40
CA ALA A 400 -3.34 -11.48 10.94
C ALA A 400 -1.98 -10.79 11.14
N LEU A 401 -0.95 -11.50 11.57
CA LEU A 401 0.39 -10.92 11.76
C LEU A 401 1.00 -10.39 10.44
N PRO A 402 1.04 -11.18 9.34
CA PRO A 402 1.45 -10.64 8.03
C PRO A 402 0.68 -9.39 7.62
N VAL A 403 -0.65 -9.38 7.82
CA VAL A 403 -1.50 -8.22 7.46
C VAL A 403 -1.19 -7.01 8.33
N THR A 404 -0.85 -7.20 9.62
CA THR A 404 -0.44 -6.08 10.48
C THR A 404 0.87 -5.46 10.01
N VAL A 405 1.86 -6.28 9.67
CA VAL A 405 3.15 -5.81 9.11
C VAL A 405 2.93 -5.11 7.77
N ALA A 406 2.13 -5.69 6.88
CA ALA A 406 1.76 -5.09 5.61
C ALA A 406 1.03 -3.74 5.78
N SER A 407 0.11 -3.64 6.76
CA SER A 407 -0.58 -2.39 7.07
C SER A 407 0.39 -1.28 7.52
N LEU A 408 1.40 -1.63 8.33
CA LEU A 408 2.45 -0.69 8.70
C LEU A 408 3.21 -0.20 7.46
N VAL A 409 3.63 -1.11 6.56
CA VAL A 409 4.31 -0.74 5.31
C VAL A 409 3.46 0.23 4.49
N CYS A 410 2.18 -0.08 4.25
CA CYS A 410 1.28 0.77 3.48
C CYS A 410 1.09 2.16 4.11
N VAL A 411 0.91 2.23 5.43
CA VAL A 411 0.70 3.48 6.16
C VAL A 411 1.94 4.37 6.14
N PHE A 412 3.14 3.80 6.26
CA PHE A 412 4.38 4.56 6.17
C PHE A 412 4.70 4.97 4.73
N GLU A 413 4.37 4.14 3.74
CA GLU A 413 4.52 4.51 2.34
C GLU A 413 3.58 5.66 1.94
N TRP A 414 2.40 5.78 2.54
CA TRP A 414 1.55 6.97 2.39
C TRP A 414 2.21 8.26 2.89
N ALA A 415 3.14 8.20 3.84
CA ALA A 415 3.91 9.37 4.25
C ALA A 415 4.99 9.78 3.22
N ALA A 416 5.33 8.89 2.28
CA ALA A 416 6.34 9.11 1.24
C ALA A 416 5.75 9.14 -0.18
N LEU A 417 4.44 8.95 -0.31
CA LEU A 417 3.70 8.91 -1.57
C LEU A 417 2.44 9.77 -1.44
N GLY A 418 2.09 10.52 -2.45
CA GLY A 418 0.82 11.25 -2.50
C GLY A 418 -0.38 10.32 -2.67
N LEU A 419 -1.59 10.88 -2.61
CA LEU A 419 -2.82 10.18 -2.98
C LEU A 419 -2.88 10.05 -4.50
N VAL A 420 -2.18 9.04 -5.00
CA VAL A 420 -2.12 8.76 -6.44
C VAL A 420 -3.41 8.08 -6.88
N ALA A 421 -3.99 8.58 -7.96
CA ALA A 421 -5.13 7.94 -8.60
C ALA A 421 -4.65 6.92 -9.62
N GLY A 422 -5.00 5.65 -9.42
CA GLY A 422 -4.83 4.62 -10.45
C GLY A 422 -3.45 3.99 -10.56
N GLY A 423 -2.66 3.92 -9.51
CA GLY A 423 -1.37 3.24 -9.52
C GLY A 423 -1.34 1.93 -8.71
N PRO A 424 -0.32 1.08 -8.89
CA PRO A 424 -0.16 -0.15 -8.13
C PRO A 424 -0.13 0.06 -6.62
N ALA A 425 0.50 1.13 -6.13
CA ALA A 425 0.52 1.48 -4.71
C ALA A 425 -0.90 1.62 -4.15
N THR A 426 -1.76 2.36 -4.84
CA THR A 426 -3.15 2.56 -4.42
C THR A 426 -3.89 1.23 -4.34
N ALA A 427 -3.75 0.36 -5.35
CA ALA A 427 -4.35 -0.98 -5.35
C ALA A 427 -3.85 -1.83 -4.17
N LEU A 428 -2.54 -1.88 -3.94
CA LEU A 428 -1.92 -2.67 -2.87
C LEU A 428 -2.29 -2.17 -1.47
N ILE A 429 -2.42 -0.85 -1.29
CA ILE A 429 -2.84 -0.24 -0.03
C ILE A 429 -4.31 -0.58 0.27
N TRP A 430 -5.22 -0.38 -0.68
CA TRP A 430 -6.64 -0.73 -0.49
C TRP A 430 -6.85 -2.24 -0.32
N PHE A 431 -6.10 -3.07 -1.05
CA PHE A 431 -6.05 -4.52 -0.86
C PHE A 431 -5.61 -4.89 0.57
N THR A 432 -4.60 -4.22 1.11
CA THR A 432 -4.10 -4.46 2.47
C THR A 432 -5.12 -4.05 3.53
N PHE A 433 -5.81 -2.92 3.34
CA PHE A 433 -6.90 -2.51 4.25
C PHE A 433 -8.10 -3.46 4.19
N GLY A 434 -8.45 -3.96 3.02
CA GLY A 434 -9.43 -5.03 2.87
C GLY A 434 -8.99 -6.32 3.59
N SER A 435 -7.72 -6.66 3.53
CA SER A 435 -7.15 -7.79 4.26
C SER A 435 -7.23 -7.60 5.78
N ALA A 436 -7.02 -6.36 6.29
CA ALA A 436 -7.21 -6.04 7.71
C ALA A 436 -8.68 -6.20 8.15
N VAL A 437 -9.63 -5.92 7.26
CA VAL A 437 -11.05 -6.20 7.50
C VAL A 437 -11.29 -7.71 7.57
N ALA A 438 -10.76 -8.48 6.61
CA ALA A 438 -10.95 -9.93 6.52
C ALA A 438 -10.45 -10.66 7.77
N VAL A 439 -9.21 -10.39 8.22
CA VAL A 439 -8.63 -11.08 9.40
C VAL A 439 -9.31 -10.69 10.72
N GLY A 440 -9.87 -9.50 10.83
CA GLY A 440 -10.58 -9.05 12.03
C GLY A 440 -12.03 -9.59 12.14
N GLY A 441 -12.58 -10.14 11.05
CA GLY A 441 -13.93 -10.74 11.01
C GLY A 441 -13.96 -12.26 11.22
N ALA A 442 -12.85 -12.86 11.50
CA ALA A 442 -12.57 -14.29 11.38
C ALA A 442 -13.29 -15.26 12.33
N LYS A 443 -14.29 -14.84 13.11
CA LYS A 443 -15.27 -15.78 13.69
C LYS A 443 -16.01 -16.59 12.62
N SER A 444 -15.99 -16.13 11.37
CA SER A 444 -16.61 -16.80 10.22
C SER A 444 -15.73 -17.89 9.57
N PHE A 445 -14.45 -18.01 9.94
CA PHE A 445 -13.58 -19.08 9.43
C PHE A 445 -13.83 -20.45 10.09
N GLU A 446 -14.50 -20.49 11.24
CA GLU A 446 -15.02 -21.73 11.82
C GLU A 446 -16.39 -22.01 11.19
N ARG A 447 -16.44 -22.78 10.10
CA ARG A 447 -17.70 -23.43 9.74
C ARG A 447 -18.16 -24.23 10.98
N PRO A 448 -19.42 -24.07 11.44
CA PRO A 448 -19.98 -25.02 12.38
C PRO A 448 -19.77 -26.40 11.75
N ALA A 449 -19.06 -27.29 12.46
CA ALA A 449 -19.01 -28.69 12.11
C ALA A 449 -20.48 -29.09 11.83
N ALA A 450 -20.72 -29.57 10.60
CA ALA A 450 -22.06 -29.97 10.17
C ALA A 450 -22.68 -30.73 11.35
N ALA A 451 -23.81 -30.21 11.83
CA ALA A 451 -24.57 -30.84 12.88
C ALA A 451 -24.71 -32.31 12.44
N SER A 452 -23.96 -33.18 13.14
CA SER A 452 -24.05 -34.60 12.96
C SER A 452 -25.53 -34.89 13.11
N THR A 453 -26.16 -35.25 12.01
CA THR A 453 -27.48 -35.83 12.02
C THR A 453 -27.40 -37.01 12.98
N ALA A 454 -27.79 -36.76 14.23
CA ALA A 454 -28.04 -37.81 15.20
C ALA A 454 -29.16 -38.68 14.62
N THR A 455 -28.77 -39.72 13.92
CA THR A 455 -29.65 -40.85 13.64
C THR A 455 -30.06 -41.40 14.99
N SER A 456 -31.29 -41.09 15.39
CA SER A 456 -31.95 -41.73 16.53
C SER A 456 -31.86 -43.23 16.34
N PRO A 457 -31.42 -44.01 17.35
CA PRO A 457 -31.50 -45.45 17.28
C PRO A 457 -33.00 -45.82 17.27
N VAL A 458 -33.43 -46.46 16.18
CA VAL A 458 -34.70 -47.20 16.16
C VAL A 458 -34.55 -48.33 17.16
N SER A 459 -35.27 -48.24 18.29
CA SER A 459 -35.43 -49.35 19.24
C SER A 459 -36.32 -50.43 18.62
N PRO A 460 -36.02 -51.71 18.88
CA PRO A 460 -36.76 -52.86 18.33
C PRO A 460 -38.17 -53.01 18.91
#